data_eedbc8bd8436ec515b6a89bdcefbeddf
#
_entry.id   eedbc8bd8436ec515b6a89bdcefbeddf
#
_cell.length_a   1.000
_cell.length_b   1.000
_cell.length_c   1.000
_cell.angle_alpha   90.00
_cell.angle_beta   90.00
_cell.angle_gamma   90.00
#
_symmetry.space_group_name_H-M   'P 1'
#
loop_
_entity.id
_entity.type
_entity.pdbx_description
1 polymer ?
#
loop_
_entity_poly.entity_id
_entity_poly.type
_entity_poly.pdbx_seq_one_letter_code
_entity_poly.pdbx_strand_id
1 'polypeptide(L)'
;MKEERISENYVRLLVSRNLKRLRSMQNMSQLGLAHTAGLTHNFINDIENCKKGVSAKTLAKLSIALNVEPHQFFLPENMSNSKMQVYVSDFNDSLQKIVKELTDQYLAEG
;
A
#
# COMPACT_ATOMS: atom_id res chain seq x y z
N MET A 1 -20.24 -4.59 15.43
CA MET A 1 -19.47 -5.83 15.31
C MET A 1 -18.62 -5.79 14.06
N LYS A 2 -17.56 -6.61 14.05
CA LYS A 2 -16.58 -6.65 12.98
C LYS A 2 -17.21 -6.92 11.60
N GLU A 3 -18.18 -7.84 11.56
CA GLU A 3 -18.85 -8.27 10.33
C GLU A 3 -19.68 -7.14 9.70
N GLU A 4 -20.32 -6.31 10.51
CA GLU A 4 -21.12 -5.19 10.02
C GLU A 4 -20.24 -4.08 9.44
N ARG A 5 -19.02 -3.96 9.93
CA ARG A 5 -18.10 -2.91 9.54
C ARG A 5 -17.38 -3.23 8.23
N ILE A 6 -17.19 -4.52 7.93
CA ILE A 6 -16.47 -4.95 6.74
C ILE A 6 -17.47 -5.29 5.65
N SER A 7 -17.58 -4.39 4.68
CA SER A 7 -18.45 -4.51 3.51
C SER A 7 -17.62 -4.31 2.25
N GLU A 8 -18.22 -4.57 1.09
CA GLU A 8 -17.58 -4.27 -0.18
C GLU A 8 -17.22 -2.79 -0.28
N ASN A 9 -18.10 -1.92 0.18
CA ASN A 9 -17.84 -0.48 0.17
C ASN A 9 -16.68 -0.10 1.07
N TYR A 10 -16.54 -0.75 2.21
CA TYR A 10 -15.39 -0.50 3.09
C TYR A 10 -14.09 -0.90 2.42
N VAL A 11 -14.06 -2.06 1.75
CA VAL A 11 -12.86 -2.51 1.03
C VAL A 11 -12.52 -1.55 -0.11
N ARG A 12 -13.52 -1.11 -0.87
CA ARG A 12 -13.30 -0.12 -1.94
C ARG A 12 -12.78 1.19 -1.38
N LEU A 13 -13.28 1.59 -0.22
CA LEU A 13 -12.85 2.82 0.43
C LEU A 13 -11.37 2.75 0.86
N LEU A 14 -10.96 1.61 1.42
CA LEU A 14 -9.55 1.39 1.76
C LEU A 14 -8.66 1.53 0.53
N VAL A 15 -9.02 0.85 -0.55
CA VAL A 15 -8.24 0.89 -1.79
C VAL A 15 -8.22 2.31 -2.36
N SER A 16 -9.37 2.98 -2.41
CA SER A 16 -9.50 4.35 -2.92
C SER A 16 -8.58 5.32 -2.19
N ARG A 17 -8.62 5.30 -0.88
CA ARG A 17 -7.82 6.21 -0.04
C ARG A 17 -6.33 5.94 -0.16
N ASN A 18 -5.96 4.67 -0.12
CA ASN A 18 -4.56 4.30 -0.22
C ASN A 18 -4.01 4.59 -1.62
N LEU A 19 -4.81 4.36 -2.66
CA LEU A 19 -4.39 4.70 -4.02
C LEU A 19 -4.11 6.20 -4.15
N LYS A 20 -5.02 7.05 -3.67
CA LYS A 20 -4.81 8.51 -3.66
C LYS A 20 -3.55 8.88 -2.89
N ARG A 21 -3.37 8.30 -1.71
CA ARG A 21 -2.21 8.56 -0.86
C ARG A 21 -0.92 8.20 -1.56
N LEU A 22 -0.83 6.98 -2.10
CA LEU A 22 0.38 6.48 -2.77
C LEU A 22 0.69 7.30 -4.02
N ARG A 23 -0.34 7.62 -4.80
CA ARG A 23 -0.18 8.45 -5.99
C ARG A 23 0.32 9.84 -5.64
N SER A 24 -0.30 10.47 -4.64
CA SER A 24 0.07 11.83 -4.20
C SER A 24 1.48 11.88 -3.63
N MET A 25 1.89 10.85 -2.90
CA MET A 25 3.25 10.78 -2.35
C MET A 25 4.32 10.79 -3.44
N GLN A 26 3.99 10.34 -4.63
CA GLN A 26 4.91 10.31 -5.76
C GLN A 26 4.65 11.45 -6.76
N ASN A 27 3.78 12.39 -6.39
CA ASN A 27 3.43 13.54 -7.23
C ASN A 27 2.91 13.12 -8.61
N MET A 28 2.20 11.99 -8.68
CA MET A 28 1.61 11.50 -9.93
C MET A 28 0.18 12.00 -10.07
N SER A 29 -0.19 12.42 -11.29
CA SER A 29 -1.58 12.68 -11.62
C SER A 29 -2.31 11.35 -11.86
N GLN A 30 -3.65 11.41 -11.85
CA GLN A 30 -4.45 10.23 -12.23
C GLN A 30 -4.10 9.75 -13.64
N LEU A 31 -3.94 10.70 -14.56
CA LEU A 31 -3.59 10.38 -15.95
C LEU A 31 -2.20 9.76 -16.03
N GLY A 32 -1.23 10.30 -15.29
CA GLY A 32 0.12 9.77 -15.24
C GLY A 32 0.16 8.35 -14.70
N LEU A 33 -0.57 8.10 -13.63
CA LEU A 33 -0.66 6.74 -13.07
C LEU A 33 -1.33 5.78 -14.06
N ALA A 34 -2.43 6.20 -14.68
CA ALA A 34 -3.13 5.39 -15.68
C ALA A 34 -2.19 4.98 -16.81
N HIS A 35 -1.43 5.92 -17.32
CA HIS A 35 -0.46 5.67 -18.40
C HIS A 35 0.61 4.66 -17.93
N THR A 36 1.20 4.88 -16.77
CA THR A 36 2.25 3.99 -16.24
C THR A 36 1.74 2.60 -15.94
N ALA A 37 0.49 2.50 -15.44
CA ALA A 37 -0.10 1.21 -15.07
C ALA A 37 -0.73 0.47 -16.26
N GLY A 38 -0.83 1.11 -17.43
CA GLY A 38 -1.53 0.53 -18.57
C GLY A 38 -3.03 0.45 -18.37
N LEU A 39 -3.61 1.42 -17.67
CA LEU A 39 -5.03 1.51 -17.36
C LEU A 39 -5.59 2.81 -17.95
N THR A 40 -6.92 2.93 -18.00
CA THR A 40 -7.55 4.16 -18.47
C THR A 40 -7.65 5.17 -17.34
N HIS A 41 -7.66 6.45 -17.70
CA HIS A 41 -7.87 7.53 -16.73
C HIS A 41 -9.23 7.38 -16.04
N ASN A 42 -10.28 7.05 -16.80
CA ASN A 42 -11.61 6.84 -16.22
C ASN A 42 -11.61 5.73 -15.17
N PHE A 43 -10.87 4.66 -15.42
CA PHE A 43 -10.79 3.55 -14.48
C PHE A 43 -10.12 3.97 -13.18
N ILE A 44 -9.00 4.70 -13.26
CA ILE A 44 -8.33 5.24 -12.07
C ILE A 44 -9.28 6.15 -11.29
N ASN A 45 -9.97 7.05 -12.00
CA ASN A 45 -10.93 7.96 -11.37
C ASN A 45 -12.06 7.18 -10.67
N ASP A 46 -12.58 6.15 -11.31
CA ASP A 46 -13.64 5.32 -10.74
C ASP A 46 -13.18 4.59 -9.47
N ILE A 47 -11.94 4.09 -9.47
CA ILE A 47 -11.38 3.45 -8.27
C ILE A 47 -11.25 4.49 -7.14
N GLU A 48 -10.72 5.67 -7.43
CA GLU A 48 -10.51 6.72 -6.44
C GLU A 48 -11.81 7.30 -5.90
N ASN A 49 -12.90 7.17 -6.64
CA ASN A 49 -14.23 7.62 -6.22
C ASN A 49 -15.09 6.48 -5.67
N CYS A 50 -14.50 5.34 -5.36
CA CYS A 50 -15.18 4.16 -4.82
C CYS A 50 -16.27 3.59 -5.72
N LYS A 51 -16.24 3.90 -7.01
CA LYS A 51 -17.24 3.40 -7.97
C LYS A 51 -16.91 2.00 -8.46
N LYS A 52 -15.65 1.61 -8.43
CA LYS A 52 -15.20 0.29 -8.87
C LYS A 52 -14.19 -0.28 -7.88
N GLY A 53 -14.25 -1.59 -7.73
CA GLY A 53 -13.23 -2.34 -7.01
C GLY A 53 -12.08 -2.68 -7.95
N VAL A 54 -11.07 -3.34 -7.39
CA VAL A 54 -9.90 -3.77 -8.14
C VAL A 54 -9.79 -5.29 -8.10
N SER A 55 -9.44 -5.88 -9.25
CA SER A 55 -9.07 -7.28 -9.33
C SER A 55 -7.62 -7.45 -8.87
N ALA A 56 -7.22 -8.70 -8.64
CA ALA A 56 -5.82 -9.01 -8.34
C ALA A 56 -4.90 -8.53 -9.47
N LYS A 57 -5.33 -8.69 -10.72
CA LYS A 57 -4.57 -8.22 -11.89
C LYS A 57 -4.38 -6.71 -11.86
N THR A 58 -5.45 -5.96 -11.60
CA THR A 58 -5.38 -4.49 -11.52
C THR A 58 -4.50 -4.06 -10.35
N LEU A 59 -4.64 -4.71 -9.20
CA LEU A 59 -3.83 -4.40 -8.03
C LEU A 59 -2.34 -4.61 -8.31
N ALA A 60 -2.00 -5.69 -9.01
CA ALA A 60 -0.62 -5.96 -9.41
C ALA A 60 -0.08 -4.84 -10.31
N LYS A 61 -0.87 -4.39 -11.29
CA LYS A 61 -0.47 -3.30 -12.19
C LYS A 61 -0.23 -2.00 -11.42
N LEU A 62 -1.11 -1.68 -10.48
CA LEU A 62 -0.97 -0.47 -9.67
C LEU A 62 0.24 -0.57 -8.74
N SER A 63 0.47 -1.74 -8.15
CA SER A 63 1.63 -1.96 -7.29
C SER A 63 2.94 -1.76 -8.03
N ILE A 64 3.03 -2.29 -9.25
CA ILE A 64 4.23 -2.13 -10.09
C ILE A 64 4.40 -0.66 -10.49
N ALA A 65 3.33 0.00 -10.92
CA ALA A 65 3.39 1.39 -11.37
C ALA A 65 3.80 2.35 -10.25
N LEU A 66 3.37 2.06 -9.02
CA LEU A 66 3.67 2.88 -7.85
C LEU A 66 4.89 2.39 -7.08
N ASN A 67 5.45 1.26 -7.48
CA ASN A 67 6.61 0.62 -6.82
C ASN A 67 6.34 0.40 -5.32
N VAL A 68 5.19 -0.20 -5.01
CA VAL A 68 4.77 -0.51 -3.64
C VAL A 68 4.31 -1.96 -3.56
N GLU A 69 4.34 -2.51 -2.35
CA GLU A 69 3.77 -3.82 -2.11
C GLU A 69 2.24 -3.73 -2.04
N PRO A 70 1.53 -4.78 -2.48
CA PRO A 70 0.06 -4.75 -2.51
C PRO A 70 -0.62 -4.47 -1.17
N HIS A 71 -0.02 -4.84 -0.04
CA HIS A 71 -0.61 -4.58 1.27
C HIS A 71 -0.77 -3.10 1.56
N GLN A 72 0.01 -2.24 0.90
CA GLN A 72 -0.08 -0.79 1.05
C GLN A 72 -1.45 -0.23 0.68
N PHE A 73 -2.21 -0.96 -0.16
CA PHE A 73 -3.54 -0.53 -0.57
C PHE A 73 -4.62 -0.82 0.49
N PHE A 74 -4.26 -1.53 1.55
CA PHE A 74 -5.22 -1.96 2.57
C PHE A 74 -4.89 -1.42 3.95
N LEU A 75 -4.05 -0.39 4.05
CA LEU A 75 -3.72 0.22 5.34
C LEU A 75 -4.93 0.95 5.91
N PRO A 76 -5.21 0.76 7.21
CA PRO A 76 -6.35 1.43 7.85
C PRO A 76 -6.21 2.95 7.81
N GLU A 77 -7.34 3.62 7.59
CA GLU A 77 -7.41 5.08 7.50
C GLU A 77 -7.10 5.77 8.83
N ASN A 78 -7.52 5.15 9.92
CA ASN A 78 -7.39 5.74 11.25
C ASN A 78 -5.97 5.68 11.81
N MET A 79 -5.01 5.22 11.02
CA MET A 79 -3.61 5.30 11.42
C MET A 79 -3.10 6.70 11.12
N SER A 80 -2.83 7.46 12.18
CA SER A 80 -2.17 8.75 12.05
C SER A 80 -0.75 8.56 11.52
N ASN A 81 -0.19 9.61 10.92
CA ASN A 81 1.19 9.56 10.43
C ASN A 81 2.17 9.17 11.54
N SER A 82 1.92 9.62 12.77
CA SER A 82 2.76 9.25 13.91
C SER A 82 2.68 7.75 14.22
N LYS A 83 1.49 7.16 14.14
CA LYS A 83 1.34 5.71 14.33
C LYS A 83 2.02 4.93 13.22
N MET A 84 1.90 5.37 11.98
CA MET A 84 2.60 4.73 10.87
C MET A 84 4.11 4.82 11.02
N GLN A 85 4.63 5.95 11.50
CA GLN A 85 6.05 6.12 11.75
C GLN A 85 6.53 5.15 12.84
N VAL A 86 5.74 4.95 13.89
CA VAL A 86 6.06 3.99 14.94
C VAL A 86 6.12 2.57 14.37
N TYR A 87 5.13 2.18 13.55
CA TYR A 87 5.14 0.86 12.92
C TYR A 87 6.35 0.66 12.04
N VAL A 88 6.68 1.64 11.22
CA VAL A 88 7.85 1.56 10.33
C VAL A 88 9.14 1.50 11.16
N SER A 89 9.25 2.31 12.19
CA SER A 89 10.40 2.31 13.10
C SER A 89 10.57 0.96 13.78
N ASP A 90 9.48 0.42 14.35
CA ASP A 90 9.50 -0.89 15.00
C ASP A 90 9.90 -2.00 14.04
N PHE A 91 9.36 -1.97 12.83
CA PHE A 91 9.71 -2.95 11.80
C PHE A 91 11.20 -2.86 11.44
N ASN A 92 11.70 -1.64 11.24
CA ASN A 92 13.11 -1.43 10.90
C ASN A 92 14.03 -1.89 12.02
N ASP A 93 13.69 -1.59 13.27
CA ASP A 93 14.47 -2.02 14.43
C ASP A 93 14.50 -3.54 14.53
N SER A 94 13.36 -4.19 14.33
CA SER A 94 13.27 -5.65 14.34
C SER A 94 14.10 -6.27 13.22
N LEU A 95 14.04 -5.69 12.03
CA LEU A 95 14.80 -6.15 10.88
C LEU A 95 16.29 -6.01 11.12
N GLN A 96 16.73 -4.86 11.64
CA GLN A 96 18.14 -4.62 11.95
C GLN A 96 18.65 -5.62 12.98
N LYS A 97 17.84 -5.92 13.99
CA LYS A 97 18.21 -6.89 15.02
C LYS A 97 18.41 -8.28 14.42
N ILE A 98 17.50 -8.71 13.55
CA ILE A 98 17.60 -10.01 12.88
C ILE A 98 18.86 -10.07 12.01
N VAL A 99 19.11 -9.02 11.23
CA VAL A 99 20.29 -8.95 10.38
C VAL A 99 21.57 -9.01 11.21
N LYS A 100 21.60 -8.30 12.32
CA LYS A 100 22.76 -8.32 13.22
C LYS A 100 23.00 -9.71 13.81
N GLU A 101 21.95 -10.37 14.28
CA GLU A 101 22.05 -11.73 14.84
C GLU A 101 22.59 -12.71 13.81
N LEU A 102 22.10 -12.64 12.57
CA LEU A 102 22.58 -13.50 11.49
C LEU A 102 24.04 -13.20 11.14
N THR A 103 24.41 -11.93 11.11
CA THR A 103 25.78 -11.52 10.81
C THR A 103 26.75 -11.99 11.90
N ASP A 104 26.38 -11.80 13.16
CA ASP A 104 27.20 -12.24 14.31
C ASP A 104 27.37 -13.76 14.29
N GLN A 105 26.30 -14.49 14.00
CA GLN A 105 26.34 -15.94 13.89
C GLN A 105 27.26 -16.39 12.76
N TYR A 106 27.16 -15.76 11.61
CA TYR A 106 28.01 -16.05 10.46
C TYR A 106 29.49 -15.81 10.77
N LEU A 107 29.81 -14.70 11.40
CA LEU A 107 31.18 -14.36 11.79
C LEU A 107 31.72 -15.31 12.85
N ALA A 108 30.87 -15.79 13.75
CA ALA A 108 31.26 -16.73 14.80
C ALA A 108 31.60 -18.10 14.24
N GLU A 109 30.99 -18.48 13.11
CA GLU A 109 31.25 -19.76 12.44
C GLU A 109 32.45 -19.69 11.50
N GLY A 110 32.83 -18.49 11.13
CA GLY A 110 33.99 -18.27 10.28
C GLY A 110 35.27 -18.19 11.06
#